data_1ed3263fe4b0d0bb0d1149e6bc3b81b5
#
_entry.id   1ed3263fe4b0d0bb0d1149e6bc3b81b5
#
_cell.length_a   1.000
_cell.length_b   1.000
_cell.length_c   1.000
_cell.angle_alpha   90.00
_cell.angle_beta   90.00
_cell.angle_gamma   90.00
#
_symmetry.space_group_name_H-M   'P 1'
#
loop_
_entity.id
_entity.type
_entity.pdbx_description
1 polymer ?
#
loop_
_entity_poly.entity_id
_entity_poly.type
_entity_poly.pdbx_seq_one_letter_code
_entity_poly.pdbx_strand_id
1 'polypeptide(L)'
;SVLIVPQGTSAALYSGQNSGRKAALQLLTDGSYPNSGALAENYTVAAILQWGGELSRTSLPIAVEPHFRYNDGLESRYSLIPGIMAVIMALIGTMLTALVVAREWERGTMEALFSTPVSALELLLGKLIPYYLLAIFSTFFSLTLAVSLFGVPFRGSLPALFAVASLFMMSALGQGLIISTLSKNQYVA
;
A
#
# COMPACT_ATOMS: atom_id res chain seq x y z
N SER A 1 -17.12 2.95 0.84
CA SER A 1 -17.82 3.79 -0.15
C SER A 1 -18.99 4.49 0.48
N VAL A 2 -19.21 5.74 0.11
CA VAL A 2 -20.32 6.57 0.59
C VAL A 2 -21.00 7.22 -0.60
N LEU A 3 -22.32 7.05 -0.71
CA LEU A 3 -23.13 7.75 -1.71
C LEU A 3 -23.70 9.02 -1.08
N ILE A 4 -23.38 10.17 -1.66
CA ILE A 4 -23.90 11.46 -1.24
C ILE A 4 -24.99 11.88 -2.23
N VAL A 5 -26.19 12.09 -1.70
CA VAL A 5 -27.34 12.59 -2.45
C VAL A 5 -27.54 14.05 -2.07
N PRO A 6 -27.20 15.01 -2.93
CA PRO A 6 -27.40 16.44 -2.64
C PRO A 6 -28.87 16.80 -2.42
N GLN A 7 -29.12 17.81 -1.60
CA GLN A 7 -30.48 18.34 -1.41
C GLN A 7 -31.05 18.88 -2.73
N GLY A 8 -32.28 18.51 -3.06
CA GLY A 8 -32.91 18.90 -4.32
C GLY A 8 -32.72 17.91 -5.49
N THR A 9 -31.99 16.82 -5.31
CA THR A 9 -31.80 15.79 -6.35
C THR A 9 -33.13 15.20 -6.80
N SER A 10 -34.08 14.96 -5.89
CA SER A 10 -35.43 14.51 -6.21
C SER A 10 -36.19 15.51 -7.10
N ALA A 11 -36.15 16.81 -6.75
CA ALA A 11 -36.78 17.84 -7.55
C ALA A 11 -36.12 17.94 -8.96
N ALA A 12 -34.81 17.78 -9.06
CA ALA A 12 -34.10 17.78 -10.34
C ALA A 12 -34.47 16.56 -11.20
N LEU A 13 -34.64 15.39 -10.59
CA LEU A 13 -35.08 14.16 -11.31
C LEU A 13 -36.51 14.29 -11.83
N TYR A 14 -37.46 14.85 -11.05
CA TYR A 14 -38.83 15.02 -11.47
C TYR A 14 -39.02 16.20 -12.43
N SER A 15 -38.21 17.27 -12.33
CA SER A 15 -38.29 18.43 -13.21
C SER A 15 -37.45 18.34 -14.47
N GLY A 16 -36.51 17.36 -14.50
CA GLY A 16 -35.53 17.22 -15.56
C GLY A 16 -36.09 16.91 -16.95
N GLN A 17 -37.30 16.41 -17.05
CA GLN A 17 -37.98 16.21 -18.33
C GLN A 17 -38.26 17.51 -19.12
N ASN A 18 -38.35 18.67 -18.43
CA ASN A 18 -38.70 19.93 -19.07
C ASN A 18 -37.67 21.06 -18.91
N SER A 19 -36.65 20.95 -18.05
CA SER A 19 -35.79 22.09 -17.71
C SER A 19 -34.30 21.90 -17.92
N GLY A 20 -33.86 20.81 -18.49
CA GLY A 20 -32.42 20.56 -18.77
C GLY A 20 -31.52 20.49 -17.53
N ARG A 21 -32.09 20.45 -16.32
CA ARG A 21 -31.35 20.31 -15.07
C ARG A 21 -30.90 18.85 -14.89
N LYS A 22 -29.58 18.66 -14.76
CA LYS A 22 -28.99 17.35 -14.44
C LYS A 22 -29.02 17.14 -12.93
N ALA A 23 -29.51 16.00 -12.47
CA ALA A 23 -29.34 15.57 -11.09
C ALA A 23 -27.94 15.00 -10.93
N ALA A 24 -27.14 15.55 -10.01
CA ALA A 24 -25.81 15.05 -9.72
C ALA A 24 -25.86 14.18 -8.46
N LEU A 25 -25.32 12.98 -8.56
CA LEU A 25 -25.06 12.09 -7.43
C LEU A 25 -23.54 11.93 -7.29
N GLN A 26 -23.04 11.97 -6.08
CA GLN A 26 -21.62 11.82 -5.83
C GLN A 26 -21.38 10.51 -5.08
N LEU A 27 -20.58 9.63 -5.68
CA LEU A 27 -20.09 8.41 -5.05
C LEU A 27 -18.63 8.62 -4.62
N LEU A 28 -18.37 8.53 -3.32
CA LEU A 28 -17.04 8.55 -2.76
C LEU A 28 -16.59 7.11 -2.48
N THR A 29 -15.52 6.68 -3.11
CA THR A 29 -14.92 5.37 -2.89
C THR A 29 -13.50 5.51 -2.36
N ASP A 30 -13.06 4.54 -1.55
CA ASP A 30 -11.68 4.45 -1.09
C ASP A 30 -10.79 3.96 -2.23
N GLY A 31 -9.82 4.77 -2.63
CA GLY A 31 -8.87 4.46 -3.69
C GLY A 31 -7.76 3.49 -3.28
N SER A 32 -7.69 3.08 -2.00
CA SER A 32 -6.71 2.10 -1.51
C SER A 32 -6.96 0.71 -2.10
N TYR A 33 -8.20 0.42 -2.48
CA TYR A 33 -8.60 -0.85 -3.08
C TYR A 33 -9.28 -0.61 -4.44
N PRO A 34 -8.52 -0.60 -5.55
CA PRO A 34 -9.05 -0.28 -6.88
C PRO A 34 -10.24 -1.16 -7.29
N ASN A 35 -10.18 -2.46 -6.98
CA ASN A 35 -11.25 -3.39 -7.31
C ASN A 35 -12.55 -3.10 -6.55
N SER A 36 -12.47 -2.72 -5.28
CA SER A 36 -13.66 -2.37 -4.49
C SER A 36 -14.28 -1.04 -4.93
N GLY A 37 -13.46 -0.11 -5.41
CA GLY A 37 -13.93 1.13 -6.03
C GLY A 37 -14.73 0.88 -7.29
N ALA A 38 -14.19 0.10 -8.22
CA ALA A 38 -14.86 -0.27 -9.47
C ALA A 38 -16.15 -1.08 -9.24
N LEU A 39 -16.13 -2.01 -8.27
CA LEU A 39 -17.33 -2.75 -7.90
C LEU A 39 -18.43 -1.84 -7.33
N ALA A 40 -18.06 -0.92 -6.43
CA ALA A 40 -19.01 0.03 -5.85
C ALA A 40 -19.64 0.95 -6.91
N GLU A 41 -18.84 1.40 -7.89
CA GLU A 41 -19.32 2.17 -9.03
C GLU A 41 -20.32 1.36 -9.86
N ASN A 42 -19.97 0.15 -10.29
CA ASN A 42 -20.81 -0.71 -11.10
C ASN A 42 -22.15 -1.05 -10.41
N TYR A 43 -22.11 -1.40 -9.12
CA TYR A 43 -23.32 -1.68 -8.35
C TYR A 43 -24.20 -0.43 -8.18
N THR A 44 -23.58 0.73 -7.95
CA THR A 44 -24.32 1.98 -7.80
C THR A 44 -25.00 2.38 -9.10
N VAL A 45 -24.29 2.30 -10.23
CA VAL A 45 -24.85 2.57 -11.56
C VAL A 45 -25.99 1.60 -11.86
N ALA A 46 -25.80 0.30 -11.61
CA ALA A 46 -26.84 -0.71 -11.83
C ALA A 46 -28.09 -0.44 -10.97
N ALA A 47 -27.92 -0.10 -9.68
CA ALA A 47 -29.01 0.22 -8.79
C ALA A 47 -29.80 1.47 -9.24
N ILE A 48 -29.09 2.50 -9.69
CA ILE A 48 -29.71 3.74 -10.18
C ILE A 48 -30.46 3.48 -11.49
N LEU A 49 -29.91 2.68 -12.39
CA LEU A 49 -30.58 2.29 -13.64
C LEU A 49 -31.85 1.47 -13.39
N GLN A 50 -31.77 0.51 -12.46
CA GLN A 50 -32.93 -0.30 -12.08
C GLN A 50 -34.01 0.57 -11.46
N TRP A 51 -33.66 1.41 -10.51
CA TRP A 51 -34.59 2.35 -9.86
C TRP A 51 -35.17 3.35 -10.84
N GLY A 52 -34.37 3.91 -11.75
CA GLY A 52 -34.81 4.83 -12.79
C GLY A 52 -35.72 4.18 -13.81
N GLY A 53 -35.50 2.90 -14.15
CA GLY A 53 -36.38 2.11 -15.02
C GLY A 53 -37.76 1.83 -14.42
N GLU A 54 -37.86 1.72 -13.09
CA GLU A 54 -39.12 1.59 -12.38
C GLU A 54 -39.94 2.91 -12.32
N LEU A 55 -39.24 4.05 -12.23
CA LEU A 55 -39.86 5.38 -12.16
C LEU A 55 -40.32 5.93 -13.52
N SER A 56 -39.55 5.65 -14.54
CA SER A 56 -39.81 6.17 -15.90
C SER A 56 -39.60 5.03 -16.88
N ARG A 57 -40.60 4.66 -17.65
CA ARG A 57 -40.45 3.69 -18.76
C ARG A 57 -39.45 4.13 -19.85
N THR A 58 -38.69 5.18 -19.59
CA THR A 58 -37.69 5.77 -20.47
C THR A 58 -36.32 5.59 -19.83
N SER A 59 -35.35 5.10 -20.56
CA SER A 59 -33.94 4.99 -20.08
C SER A 59 -33.40 6.35 -19.69
N LEU A 60 -33.02 6.50 -18.42
CA LEU A 60 -32.34 7.70 -17.96
C LEU A 60 -30.92 7.75 -18.55
N PRO A 61 -30.52 8.80 -19.26
CA PRO A 61 -29.15 8.95 -19.70
C PRO A 61 -28.28 9.27 -18.48
N ILE A 62 -27.59 8.26 -17.96
CA ILE A 62 -26.65 8.42 -16.85
C ILE A 62 -25.26 8.60 -17.44
N ALA A 63 -24.66 9.77 -17.23
CA ALA A 63 -23.27 10.00 -17.52
C ALA A 63 -22.48 9.85 -16.23
N VAL A 64 -21.56 8.89 -16.18
CA VAL A 64 -20.62 8.73 -15.07
C VAL A 64 -19.38 9.52 -15.40
N GLU A 65 -19.05 10.49 -14.56
CA GLU A 65 -17.82 11.28 -14.65
C GLU A 65 -16.87 10.84 -13.52
N PRO A 66 -15.97 9.87 -13.74
CA PRO A 66 -15.03 9.44 -12.73
C PRO A 66 -14.01 10.55 -12.46
N HIS A 67 -13.86 10.94 -11.21
CA HIS A 67 -12.87 11.93 -10.78
C HIS A 67 -11.92 11.31 -9.76
N PHE A 68 -10.68 11.05 -10.17
CA PHE A 68 -9.65 10.44 -9.34
C PHE A 68 -8.76 11.50 -8.72
N ARG A 69 -8.76 11.58 -7.40
CA ARG A 69 -8.04 12.64 -6.67
C ARG A 69 -6.52 12.54 -6.76
N TYR A 70 -5.98 11.32 -6.89
CA TYR A 70 -4.54 11.06 -6.83
C TYR A 70 -3.95 10.41 -8.09
N ASN A 71 -4.77 9.83 -8.94
CA ASN A 71 -4.37 9.13 -10.16
C ASN A 71 -5.39 9.36 -11.26
N ASP A 72 -5.43 10.58 -11.81
CA ASP A 72 -6.39 10.99 -12.84
C ASP A 72 -6.29 10.14 -14.12
N GLY A 73 -5.10 9.61 -14.42
CA GLY A 73 -4.84 8.77 -15.59
C GLY A 73 -5.12 7.28 -15.36
N LEU A 74 -5.57 6.84 -14.17
CA LEU A 74 -5.77 5.42 -13.81
C LEU A 74 -4.55 4.53 -14.13
N GLU A 75 -3.36 5.10 -14.03
CA GLU A 75 -2.14 4.37 -14.32
C GLU A 75 -1.81 3.39 -13.19
N SER A 76 -2.00 2.11 -13.46
CA SER A 76 -1.72 1.02 -12.50
C SER A 76 -0.27 1.04 -11.98
N ARG A 77 0.67 1.54 -12.76
CA ARG A 77 2.09 1.67 -12.37
C ARG A 77 2.29 2.53 -11.12
N TYR A 78 1.49 3.56 -10.89
CA TYR A 78 1.62 4.45 -9.73
C TYR A 78 1.25 3.78 -8.41
N SER A 79 0.47 2.71 -8.45
CA SER A 79 0.12 1.90 -7.29
C SER A 79 0.97 0.63 -7.19
N LEU A 80 1.17 -0.07 -8.33
CA LEU A 80 1.85 -1.35 -8.35
C LEU A 80 3.34 -1.24 -8.05
N ILE A 81 4.05 -0.25 -8.62
CA ILE A 81 5.50 -0.13 -8.45
C ILE A 81 5.88 0.07 -6.98
N PRO A 82 5.35 1.08 -6.24
CA PRO A 82 5.67 1.23 -4.83
C PRO A 82 5.27 0.02 -3.98
N GLY A 83 4.13 -0.61 -4.29
CA GLY A 83 3.66 -1.81 -3.60
C GLY A 83 4.59 -3.00 -3.76
N ILE A 84 5.00 -3.30 -5.00
CA ILE A 84 5.95 -4.39 -5.29
C ILE A 84 7.31 -4.11 -4.64
N MET A 85 7.80 -2.86 -4.71
CA MET A 85 9.05 -2.47 -4.07
C MET A 85 9.01 -2.70 -2.56
N ALA A 86 7.93 -2.31 -1.89
CA ALA A 86 7.76 -2.54 -0.45
C ALA A 86 7.77 -4.05 -0.10
N VAL A 87 7.08 -4.87 -0.87
CA VAL A 87 7.05 -6.33 -0.67
C VAL A 87 8.45 -6.94 -0.87
N ILE A 88 9.15 -6.59 -1.95
CA ILE A 88 10.50 -7.09 -2.22
C ILE A 88 11.46 -6.68 -1.10
N MET A 89 11.39 -5.43 -0.65
CA MET A 89 12.24 -4.92 0.44
C MET A 89 11.96 -5.66 1.75
N ALA A 90 10.70 -5.92 2.07
CA ALA A 90 10.32 -6.70 3.26
C ALA A 90 10.89 -8.13 3.20
N LEU A 91 10.70 -8.82 2.08
CA LEU A 91 11.19 -10.18 1.88
C LEU A 91 12.70 -10.26 1.99
N ILE A 92 13.43 -9.38 1.27
CA ILE A 92 14.89 -9.37 1.29
C ILE A 92 15.40 -9.01 2.69
N GLY A 93 14.83 -8.00 3.35
CA GLY A 93 15.21 -7.58 4.69
C GLY A 93 15.04 -8.69 5.73
N THR A 94 13.87 -9.33 5.74
CA THR A 94 13.58 -10.45 6.63
C THR A 94 14.50 -11.64 6.37
N MET A 95 14.66 -12.01 5.10
CA MET A 95 15.47 -13.16 4.70
C MET A 95 16.96 -12.96 5.01
N LEU A 96 17.51 -11.77 4.75
CA LEU A 96 18.92 -11.48 5.06
C LEU A 96 19.19 -11.59 6.57
N THR A 97 18.33 -11.01 7.41
CA THR A 97 18.52 -11.09 8.87
C THR A 97 18.30 -12.49 9.40
N ALA A 98 17.32 -13.22 8.87
CA ALA A 98 17.08 -14.61 9.22
C ALA A 98 18.31 -15.49 8.93
N LEU A 99 18.87 -15.39 7.72
CA LEU A 99 20.02 -16.18 7.30
C LEU A 99 21.29 -15.86 8.10
N VAL A 100 21.51 -14.60 8.45
CA VAL A 100 22.77 -14.20 9.15
C VAL A 100 22.88 -14.83 10.52
N VAL A 101 21.83 -14.78 11.32
CA VAL A 101 21.87 -15.34 12.69
C VAL A 101 21.81 -16.87 12.65
N ALA A 102 21.00 -17.45 11.77
CA ALA A 102 20.95 -18.91 11.59
C ALA A 102 22.30 -19.50 11.17
N ARG A 103 23.03 -18.80 10.29
CA ARG A 103 24.38 -19.20 9.88
C ARG A 103 25.38 -19.23 11.04
N GLU A 104 25.27 -18.30 11.98
CA GLU A 104 26.14 -18.31 13.16
C GLU A 104 25.83 -19.44 14.12
N TRP A 105 24.56 -19.81 14.25
CA TRP A 105 24.18 -21.01 15.00
C TRP A 105 24.75 -22.28 14.37
N GLU A 106 24.63 -22.46 13.06
CA GLU A 106 25.14 -23.64 12.36
C GLU A 106 26.68 -23.75 12.42
N ARG A 107 27.36 -22.63 12.41
CA ARG A 107 28.84 -22.60 12.49
C ARG A 107 29.40 -22.74 13.90
N GLY A 108 28.53 -22.77 14.92
CA GLY A 108 28.93 -22.80 16.32
C GLY A 108 29.59 -21.51 16.83
N THR A 109 29.61 -20.45 16.02
CA THR A 109 30.21 -19.16 16.39
C THR A 109 29.40 -18.44 17.45
N MET A 110 28.10 -18.77 17.61
CA MET A 110 27.27 -18.24 18.69
C MET A 110 27.78 -18.63 20.08
N GLU A 111 28.26 -19.84 20.25
CA GLU A 111 28.84 -20.29 21.55
C GLU A 111 30.11 -19.50 21.89
N ALA A 112 30.93 -19.21 20.89
CA ALA A 112 32.11 -18.36 21.08
C ALA A 112 31.73 -16.92 21.43
N LEU A 113 30.67 -16.38 20.85
CA LEU A 113 30.15 -15.04 21.19
C LEU A 113 29.62 -14.97 22.63
N PHE A 114 28.94 -16.01 23.12
CA PHE A 114 28.46 -16.08 24.49
C PHE A 114 29.62 -16.20 25.54
N SER A 115 30.79 -16.64 25.12
CA SER A 115 31.98 -16.67 25.99
C SER A 115 32.68 -15.32 26.12
N THR A 116 32.28 -14.33 25.32
CA THR A 116 32.81 -12.97 25.38
C THR A 116 32.03 -12.09 26.36
N PRO A 117 32.61 -11.05 26.97
CA PRO A 117 31.92 -10.14 27.91
C PRO A 117 30.96 -9.15 27.19
N VAL A 118 30.46 -9.49 26.02
CA VAL A 118 29.56 -8.65 25.21
C VAL A 118 28.12 -8.88 25.64
N SER A 119 27.37 -7.82 25.86
CA SER A 119 25.94 -7.93 26.19
C SER A 119 25.12 -8.37 24.97
N ALA A 120 24.01 -9.07 25.24
CA ALA A 120 23.09 -9.52 24.18
C ALA A 120 22.57 -8.35 23.32
N LEU A 121 22.40 -7.18 23.93
CA LEU A 121 21.91 -5.99 23.24
C LEU A 121 22.97 -5.41 22.29
N GLU A 122 24.23 -5.40 22.68
CA GLU A 122 25.34 -4.97 21.83
C GLU A 122 25.51 -5.91 20.61
N LEU A 123 25.36 -7.20 20.85
CA LEU A 123 25.40 -8.21 19.79
C LEU A 123 24.24 -8.03 18.78
N LEU A 124 23.03 -7.80 19.27
CA LEU A 124 21.86 -7.53 18.41
C LEU A 124 22.01 -6.24 17.63
N LEU A 125 22.39 -5.16 18.28
CA LEU A 125 22.59 -3.86 17.64
C LEU A 125 23.73 -3.91 16.63
N GLY A 126 24.84 -4.57 16.95
CA GLY A 126 25.95 -4.75 16.03
C GLY A 126 25.56 -5.45 14.72
N LYS A 127 24.56 -6.34 14.77
CA LYS A 127 24.01 -6.99 13.58
C LYS A 127 22.92 -6.15 12.89
N LEU A 128 22.01 -5.56 13.65
CA LEU A 128 20.91 -4.79 13.10
C LEU A 128 21.35 -3.51 12.40
N ILE A 129 22.29 -2.77 12.97
CA ILE A 129 22.70 -1.45 12.44
C ILE A 129 23.15 -1.52 10.97
N PRO A 130 24.08 -2.41 10.57
CA PRO A 130 24.53 -2.46 9.18
C PRO A 130 23.39 -2.82 8.21
N TYR A 131 22.52 -3.75 8.59
CA TYR A 131 21.36 -4.11 7.75
C TYR A 131 20.33 -3.00 7.68
N TYR A 132 20.12 -2.29 8.78
CA TYR A 132 19.23 -1.14 8.81
C TYR A 132 19.75 0.00 7.90
N LEU A 133 21.03 0.32 7.95
CA LEU A 133 21.64 1.31 7.07
C LEU A 133 21.52 0.90 5.59
N LEU A 134 21.75 -0.38 5.28
CA LEU A 134 21.57 -0.92 3.95
C LEU A 134 20.11 -0.81 3.49
N ALA A 135 19.15 -1.10 4.37
CA ALA A 135 17.73 -1.00 4.09
C ALA A 135 17.30 0.45 3.79
N ILE A 136 17.77 1.42 4.58
CA ILE A 136 17.50 2.85 4.33
C ILE A 136 18.11 3.31 3.00
N PHE A 137 19.34 2.91 2.72
CA PHE A 137 19.98 3.21 1.43
C PHE A 137 19.20 2.59 0.26
N SER A 138 18.78 1.34 0.39
CA SER A 138 17.95 0.66 -0.60
C SER A 138 16.61 1.36 -0.81
N THR A 139 15.98 1.86 0.26
CA THR A 139 14.74 2.66 0.17
C THR A 139 14.96 3.94 -0.64
N PHE A 140 16.04 4.66 -0.37
CA PHE A 140 16.40 5.86 -1.12
C PHE A 140 16.64 5.55 -2.61
N PHE A 141 17.40 4.51 -2.89
CA PHE A 141 17.70 4.08 -4.25
C PHE A 141 16.42 3.66 -4.99
N SER A 142 15.57 2.88 -4.34
CA SER A 142 14.28 2.44 -4.89
C SER A 142 13.36 3.62 -5.19
N LEU A 143 13.26 4.59 -4.29
CA LEU A 143 12.48 5.81 -4.52
C LEU A 143 13.02 6.58 -5.73
N THR A 144 14.33 6.73 -5.83
CA THR A 144 14.96 7.41 -6.97
C THR A 144 14.63 6.71 -8.28
N LEU A 145 14.69 5.38 -8.34
CA LEU A 145 14.29 4.60 -9.50
C LEU A 145 12.79 4.76 -9.82
N ALA A 146 11.94 4.70 -8.81
CA ALA A 146 10.49 4.85 -8.99
C ALA A 146 10.14 6.20 -9.65
N VAL A 147 10.77 7.27 -9.20
CA VAL A 147 10.51 8.61 -9.72
C VAL A 147 11.20 8.83 -11.08
N SER A 148 12.49 8.49 -11.19
CA SER A 148 13.30 8.85 -12.39
C SER A 148 13.06 7.90 -13.57
N LEU A 149 12.96 6.60 -13.32
CA LEU A 149 12.84 5.59 -14.38
C LEU A 149 11.37 5.28 -14.71
N PHE A 150 10.54 5.13 -13.68
CA PHE A 150 9.14 4.74 -13.86
C PHE A 150 8.17 5.93 -13.89
N GLY A 151 8.65 7.16 -13.66
CA GLY A 151 7.84 8.37 -13.71
C GLY A 151 6.73 8.40 -12.66
N VAL A 152 6.89 7.69 -11.54
CA VAL A 152 5.89 7.70 -10.45
C VAL A 152 5.94 9.06 -9.76
N PRO A 153 4.83 9.84 -9.75
CA PRO A 153 4.83 11.15 -9.14
C PRO A 153 4.92 11.02 -7.61
N PHE A 154 5.96 11.59 -7.02
CA PHE A 154 6.09 11.67 -5.57
C PHE A 154 5.29 12.86 -5.04
N ARG A 155 4.14 12.59 -4.42
CA ARG A 155 3.21 13.60 -3.87
C ARG A 155 3.16 13.53 -2.34
N GLY A 156 4.28 13.54 -1.67
CA GLY A 156 4.35 13.43 -0.22
C GLY A 156 5.55 14.15 0.38
N SER A 157 5.70 14.09 1.71
CA SER A 157 6.88 14.60 2.40
C SER A 157 7.94 13.50 2.51
N LEU A 158 9.16 13.80 2.08
CA LEU A 158 10.31 12.88 2.22
C LEU A 158 10.53 12.44 3.68
N PRO A 159 10.50 13.34 4.69
CA PRO A 159 10.69 12.92 6.08
C PRO A 159 9.65 11.91 6.55
N ALA A 160 8.38 12.09 6.18
CA ALA A 160 7.32 11.14 6.54
C ALA A 160 7.52 9.78 5.88
N LEU A 161 7.91 9.77 4.60
CA LEU A 161 8.23 8.53 3.89
C LEU A 161 9.36 7.77 4.60
N PHE A 162 10.48 8.45 4.91
CA PHE A 162 11.61 7.83 5.57
C PHE A 162 11.29 7.38 7.00
N ALA A 163 10.46 8.10 7.75
CA ALA A 163 9.99 7.67 9.06
C ALA A 163 9.18 6.38 8.99
N VAL A 164 8.21 6.31 8.08
CA VAL A 164 7.38 5.12 7.88
C VAL A 164 8.23 3.94 7.37
N ALA A 165 9.09 4.17 6.37
CA ALA A 165 9.99 3.16 5.84
C ALA A 165 10.96 2.64 6.92
N SER A 166 11.46 3.51 7.78
CA SER A 166 12.31 3.17 8.90
C SER A 166 11.62 2.23 9.88
N LEU A 167 10.40 2.56 10.31
CA LEU A 167 9.61 1.71 11.20
C LEU A 167 9.27 0.37 10.56
N PHE A 168 8.92 0.39 9.28
CA PHE A 168 8.62 -0.81 8.51
C PHE A 168 9.85 -1.74 8.42
N MET A 169 11.03 -1.18 8.09
CA MET A 169 12.26 -1.95 8.01
C MET A 169 12.72 -2.48 9.36
N MET A 170 12.59 -1.71 10.44
CA MET A 170 12.86 -2.21 11.80
C MET A 170 11.98 -3.40 12.13
N SER A 171 10.69 -3.36 11.77
CA SER A 171 9.78 -4.48 11.97
C SER A 171 10.19 -5.71 11.15
N ALA A 172 10.52 -5.54 9.88
CA ALA A 172 10.94 -6.63 8.99
C ALA A 172 12.24 -7.29 9.47
N LEU A 173 13.24 -6.49 9.81
CA LEU A 173 14.51 -6.97 10.36
C LEU A 173 14.32 -7.69 11.71
N GLY A 174 13.46 -7.17 12.56
CA GLY A 174 13.11 -7.79 13.84
C GLY A 174 12.43 -9.15 13.67
N GLN A 175 11.51 -9.27 12.71
CA GLN A 175 10.87 -10.54 12.37
C GLN A 175 11.90 -11.56 11.89
N GLY A 176 12.82 -11.17 11.00
CA GLY A 176 13.90 -12.04 10.54
C GLY A 176 14.77 -12.55 11.68
N LEU A 177 15.11 -11.69 12.66
CA LEU A 177 15.85 -12.11 13.85
C LEU A 177 15.09 -13.11 14.71
N ILE A 178 13.78 -12.90 14.92
CA ILE A 178 12.93 -13.83 15.69
C ILE A 178 12.90 -15.19 15.00
N ILE A 179 12.64 -15.22 13.70
CA ILE A 179 12.60 -16.44 12.91
C ILE A 179 13.95 -17.17 13.03
N SER A 180 15.05 -16.47 12.86
CA SER A 180 16.39 -17.03 12.91
C SER A 180 16.77 -17.63 14.27
N THR A 181 16.38 -16.95 15.35
CA THR A 181 16.65 -17.43 16.74
C THR A 181 15.84 -18.66 17.07
N LEU A 182 14.63 -18.79 16.53
CA LEU A 182 13.76 -19.95 16.73
C LEU A 182 14.20 -21.14 15.89
N SER A 183 14.59 -20.90 14.64
CA SER A 183 14.92 -21.95 13.66
C SER A 183 16.28 -22.60 13.93
N LYS A 184 17.28 -21.81 14.34
CA LYS A 184 18.69 -22.24 14.54
C LYS A 184 19.31 -22.96 13.34
N ASN A 185 18.67 -22.93 12.18
CA ASN A 185 19.05 -23.61 10.96
C ASN A 185 18.68 -22.77 9.75
N GLN A 186 19.61 -22.62 8.78
CA GLN A 186 19.41 -21.79 7.59
C GLN A 186 18.29 -22.29 6.67
N TYR A 187 18.06 -23.62 6.62
CA TYR A 187 17.02 -24.20 5.76
C TYR A 187 15.60 -24.04 6.29
N VAL A 188 15.49 -23.71 7.58
CA VAL A 188 14.20 -23.53 8.26
C VAL A 188 13.89 -22.04 8.48
N ALA A 189 14.92 -21.21 8.54
CA ALA A 189 14.79 -19.75 8.70
C ALA A 189 14.47 -19.07 7.38
#